data_9479dbf3d4ad3ab079c17ffe88b0a6b0
#
_entry.id   9479dbf3d4ad3ab079c17ffe88b0a6b0
#
_cell.length_a   1.000
_cell.length_b   1.000
_cell.length_c   1.000
_cell.angle_alpha   90.00
_cell.angle_beta   90.00
_cell.angle_gamma   90.00
#
_symmetry.space_group_name_H-M   'P 1'
#
loop_
_entity.id
_entity.type
_entity.pdbx_description
1 polymer ?
#
loop_
_entity_poly.entity_id
_entity_poly.type
_entity_poly.pdbx_seq_one_letter_code
_entity_poly.pdbx_strand_id
1 'polypeptide(L)'
;PLMLKKAEALGVRESTAGLVLPMAVALLRVTGPAMNLAVALYVANWFGVELDAFDYSFAIFIAALTSMGAVSLPGSVSFVTSIAPICLALGIPIEPLALLIAVETLPDIFRTTGNVQMDVALATVIEAPEKEKANALS
;
A
#
# COMPACT_ATOMS: atom_id res chain seq x y z
N PRO A 1 10.65 6.78 -13.26
CA PRO A 1 10.72 6.93 -14.73
C PRO A 1 9.66 6.09 -15.46
N LEU A 2 9.44 4.81 -15.09
CA LEU A 2 8.51 3.93 -15.81
C LEU A 2 7.03 4.34 -15.61
N MET A 3 6.65 4.70 -14.38
CA MET A 3 5.30 5.17 -14.06
C MET A 3 4.97 6.46 -14.82
N LEU A 4 5.90 7.41 -14.91
CA LEU A 4 5.75 8.65 -15.65
C LEU A 4 5.44 8.37 -17.13
N LYS A 5 6.27 7.54 -17.78
CA LYS A 5 6.05 7.14 -19.18
C LYS A 5 4.69 6.45 -19.41
N LYS A 6 4.23 5.65 -18.44
CA LYS A 6 2.92 4.99 -18.55
C LYS A 6 1.77 5.99 -18.36
N ALA A 7 1.88 6.93 -17.45
CA ALA A 7 0.89 7.99 -17.27
C ALA A 7 0.80 8.87 -18.52
N GLU A 8 1.92 9.27 -19.10
CA GLU A 8 1.99 10.02 -20.37
C GLU A 8 1.34 9.23 -21.53
N ALA A 9 1.63 7.94 -21.65
CA ALA A 9 1.02 7.07 -22.67
C ALA A 9 -0.51 6.95 -22.54
N LEU A 10 -1.05 7.15 -21.31
CA LEU A 10 -2.49 7.24 -21.03
C LEU A 10 -3.02 8.68 -21.21
N GLY A 11 -2.16 9.60 -21.66
CA GLY A 11 -2.49 10.97 -21.97
C GLY A 11 -2.53 11.90 -20.77
N VAL A 12 -1.88 11.56 -19.66
CA VAL A 12 -1.65 12.48 -18.53
C VAL A 12 -0.53 13.45 -18.90
N ARG A 13 -0.72 14.74 -18.67
CA ARG A 13 0.33 15.75 -18.89
C ARG A 13 1.53 15.50 -17.98
N GLU A 14 2.73 15.76 -18.46
CA GLU A 14 3.98 15.61 -17.71
C GLU A 14 3.95 16.40 -16.40
N SER A 15 3.39 17.63 -16.42
CA SER A 15 3.24 18.47 -15.21
C SER A 15 2.34 17.85 -14.16
N THR A 16 1.20 17.27 -14.58
CA THR A 16 0.27 16.57 -13.66
C THR A 16 0.91 15.28 -13.13
N ALA A 17 1.49 14.47 -14.01
CA ALA A 17 2.15 13.23 -13.61
C ALA A 17 3.33 13.48 -12.67
N GLY A 18 4.14 14.52 -12.95
CA GLY A 18 5.29 14.90 -12.12
C GLY A 18 4.93 15.35 -10.71
N LEU A 19 3.73 15.88 -10.49
CA LEU A 19 3.22 16.28 -9.17
C LEU A 19 2.47 15.13 -8.49
N VAL A 20 1.53 14.51 -9.21
CA VAL A 20 0.59 13.53 -8.64
C VAL A 20 1.27 12.21 -8.30
N LEU A 21 2.13 11.68 -9.16
CA LEU A 21 2.75 10.38 -8.93
C LEU A 21 3.64 10.34 -7.69
N PRO A 22 4.54 11.31 -7.41
CA PRO A 22 5.29 11.32 -6.15
C PRO A 22 4.40 11.40 -4.91
N MET A 23 3.33 12.20 -4.95
CA MET A 23 2.37 12.31 -3.85
C MET A 23 1.59 11.01 -3.66
N ALA A 24 1.15 10.38 -4.75
CA ALA A 24 0.45 9.10 -4.71
C ALA A 24 1.32 8.01 -4.09
N VAL A 25 2.56 7.86 -4.54
CA VAL A 25 3.52 6.89 -3.98
C VAL A 25 3.76 7.11 -2.49
N ALA A 26 3.77 8.37 -2.04
CA ALA A 26 3.98 8.68 -0.63
C ALA A 26 2.74 8.41 0.25
N LEU A 27 1.52 8.66 -0.27
CA LEU A 27 0.29 8.68 0.51
C LEU A 27 -0.64 7.49 0.23
N LEU A 28 -0.65 6.94 -1.00
CA LEU A 28 -1.64 5.98 -1.46
C LEU A 28 -1.07 4.55 -1.58
N ARG A 29 -0.60 3.99 -0.50
CA ARG A 29 -0.19 2.57 -0.45
C ARG A 29 -1.42 1.68 -0.20
N VAL A 30 -2.35 1.66 -1.14
CA VAL A 30 -3.67 1.04 -0.99
C VAL A 30 -3.59 -0.45 -0.62
N THR A 31 -2.64 -1.19 -1.22
CA THR A 31 -2.49 -2.63 -0.96
C THR A 31 -1.73 -2.94 0.32
N GLY A 32 -0.95 -1.98 0.85
CA GLY A 32 -0.13 -2.16 2.05
C GLY A 32 -0.93 -2.54 3.28
N PRO A 33 -1.89 -1.72 3.72
CA PRO A 33 -2.70 -2.00 4.91
C PRO A 33 -3.41 -3.34 4.85
N ALA A 34 -4.02 -3.68 3.69
CA ALA A 34 -4.75 -4.92 3.52
C ALA A 34 -3.84 -6.16 3.64
N MET A 35 -2.67 -6.13 3.01
CA MET A 35 -1.72 -7.25 3.07
C MET A 35 -1.08 -7.38 4.45
N ASN A 36 -0.70 -6.27 5.09
CA ASN A 36 -0.11 -6.28 6.42
C ASN A 36 -1.12 -6.85 7.45
N LEU A 37 -2.38 -6.42 7.34
CA LEU A 37 -3.46 -6.95 8.17
C LEU A 37 -3.68 -8.43 7.91
N ALA A 38 -3.73 -8.87 6.65
CA ALA A 38 -3.93 -10.28 6.30
C ALA A 38 -2.83 -11.18 6.88
N VAL A 39 -1.56 -10.74 6.86
CA VAL A 39 -0.46 -11.48 7.49
C VAL A 39 -0.62 -11.54 9.01
N ALA A 40 -0.96 -10.43 9.66
CA ALA A 40 -1.18 -10.42 11.11
C ALA A 40 -2.33 -11.38 11.51
N LEU A 41 -3.46 -11.34 10.79
CA LEU A 41 -4.59 -12.23 11.02
C LEU A 41 -4.27 -13.71 10.71
N TYR A 42 -3.43 -13.96 9.70
CA TYR A 42 -2.94 -15.31 9.42
C TYR A 42 -2.13 -15.86 10.59
N VAL A 43 -1.23 -15.06 11.17
CA VAL A 43 -0.45 -15.45 12.35
C VAL A 43 -1.37 -15.63 13.56
N ALA A 44 -2.34 -14.74 13.77
CA ALA A 44 -3.33 -14.87 14.85
C ALA A 44 -4.07 -16.21 14.77
N ASN A 45 -4.58 -16.54 13.58
CA ASN A 45 -5.26 -17.82 13.34
C ASN A 45 -4.33 -19.02 13.57
N TRP A 46 -3.07 -18.92 13.13
CA TRP A 46 -2.09 -19.99 13.30
C TRP A 46 -1.79 -20.30 14.78
N PHE A 47 -1.79 -19.27 15.62
CA PHE A 47 -1.54 -19.39 17.06
C PHE A 47 -2.82 -19.49 17.90
N GLY A 48 -3.98 -19.52 17.27
CA GLY A 48 -5.27 -19.64 17.97
C GLY A 48 -5.61 -18.41 18.82
N VAL A 49 -5.13 -17.23 18.44
CA VAL A 49 -5.48 -15.96 19.10
C VAL A 49 -6.88 -15.57 18.68
N GLU A 50 -7.81 -15.55 19.64
CA GLU A 50 -9.18 -15.09 19.40
C GLU A 50 -9.22 -13.56 19.38
N LEU A 51 -9.80 -12.99 18.32
CA LEU A 51 -9.93 -11.56 18.12
C LEU A 51 -11.41 -11.18 18.11
N ASP A 52 -11.77 -10.11 18.80
CA ASP A 52 -13.12 -9.56 18.79
C ASP A 52 -13.29 -8.44 17.73
N ALA A 53 -14.51 -7.88 17.63
CA ALA A 53 -14.81 -6.83 16.66
C ALA A 53 -14.02 -5.53 16.91
N PHE A 54 -13.65 -5.26 18.16
CA PHE A 54 -12.82 -4.11 18.51
C PHE A 54 -11.38 -4.34 18.04
N ASP A 55 -10.84 -5.53 18.24
CA ASP A 55 -9.50 -5.92 17.79
C ASP A 55 -9.35 -5.76 16.26
N TYR A 56 -10.34 -6.21 15.49
CA TYR A 56 -10.34 -6.03 14.03
C TYR A 56 -10.34 -4.55 13.64
N SER A 57 -11.17 -3.72 14.28
CA SER A 57 -11.23 -2.28 13.99
C SER A 57 -9.91 -1.59 14.34
N PHE A 58 -9.33 -1.96 15.48
CA PHE A 58 -8.05 -1.43 15.93
C PHE A 58 -6.89 -1.86 15.04
N ALA A 59 -6.89 -3.12 14.61
CA ALA A 59 -5.90 -3.64 13.65
C ALA A 59 -5.93 -2.90 12.30
N ILE A 60 -7.12 -2.61 11.76
CA ILE A 60 -7.29 -1.83 10.52
C ILE A 60 -6.67 -0.44 10.68
N PHE A 61 -6.94 0.22 11.80
CA PHE A 61 -6.40 1.55 12.08
C PHE A 61 -4.87 1.54 12.15
N ILE A 62 -4.28 0.58 12.88
CA ILE A 62 -2.82 0.44 12.98
C ILE A 62 -2.21 0.08 11.63
N ALA A 63 -2.83 -0.83 10.87
CA ALA A 63 -2.35 -1.20 9.53
C ALA A 63 -2.29 0.00 8.58
N ALA A 64 -3.28 0.89 8.64
CA ALA A 64 -3.28 2.13 7.87
C ALA A 64 -2.12 3.04 8.27
N LEU A 65 -1.92 3.29 9.57
CA LEU A 65 -0.85 4.15 10.08
C LEU A 65 0.54 3.60 9.74
N THR A 66 0.80 2.33 9.99
CA THR A 66 2.12 1.70 9.76
C THR A 66 2.48 1.66 8.28
N SER A 67 1.50 1.51 7.40
CA SER A 67 1.73 1.53 5.95
C SER A 67 2.21 2.89 5.44
N MET A 68 1.79 3.98 6.05
CA MET A 68 2.28 5.33 5.70
C MET A 68 3.73 5.55 6.17
N GLY A 69 4.12 4.98 7.30
CA GLY A 69 5.48 5.10 7.86
C GLY A 69 6.55 4.27 7.15
N ALA A 70 6.17 3.25 6.39
CA ALA A 70 7.09 2.27 5.79
C ALA A 70 7.55 2.62 4.36
N VAL A 71 7.31 3.84 3.89
CA VAL A 71 7.43 4.25 2.46
C VAL A 71 8.84 4.07 1.87
N SER A 72 9.90 4.15 2.63
CA SER A 72 11.28 4.18 2.11
C SER A 72 12.15 3.02 2.59
N LEU A 73 11.56 2.02 3.23
CA LEU A 73 12.32 0.90 3.80
C LEU A 73 12.48 -0.25 2.79
N PRO A 74 13.61 -0.97 2.79
CA PRO A 74 13.77 -2.20 2.01
C PRO A 74 12.69 -3.23 2.32
N GLY A 75 12.32 -4.08 1.34
CA GLY A 75 11.18 -5.00 1.40
C GLY A 75 11.05 -5.78 2.71
N SER A 76 12.07 -6.55 3.12
CA SER A 76 12.03 -7.34 4.36
C SER A 76 11.95 -6.48 5.64
N VAL A 77 12.63 -5.32 5.67
CA VAL A 77 12.53 -4.38 6.80
C VAL A 77 11.14 -3.75 6.83
N SER A 78 10.62 -3.31 5.68
CA SER A 78 9.27 -2.79 5.54
C SER A 78 8.23 -3.80 5.97
N PHE A 79 8.39 -5.09 5.64
CA PHE A 79 7.52 -6.18 6.05
C PHE A 79 7.40 -6.26 7.58
N VAL A 80 8.52 -6.40 8.28
CA VAL A 80 8.51 -6.52 9.75
C VAL A 80 8.02 -5.24 10.41
N THR A 81 8.54 -4.07 10.02
CA THR A 81 8.19 -2.80 10.66
C THR A 81 6.74 -2.38 10.46
N SER A 82 6.08 -2.86 9.40
CA SER A 82 4.67 -2.57 9.17
C SER A 82 3.72 -3.57 9.85
N ILE A 83 4.14 -4.82 10.03
CA ILE A 83 3.28 -5.88 10.56
C ILE A 83 3.47 -6.07 12.08
N ALA A 84 4.70 -5.98 12.57
CA ALA A 84 4.98 -6.17 13.99
C ALA A 84 4.15 -5.27 14.92
N PRO A 85 3.94 -3.97 14.63
CA PRO A 85 3.06 -3.14 15.47
C PRO A 85 1.61 -3.64 15.52
N ILE A 86 1.09 -4.20 14.42
CA ILE A 86 -0.26 -4.79 14.39
C ILE A 86 -0.31 -6.02 15.30
N CYS A 87 0.67 -6.92 15.16
CA CYS A 87 0.78 -8.11 15.98
C CYS A 87 0.89 -7.77 17.47
N LEU A 88 1.78 -6.84 17.83
CA LEU A 88 1.99 -6.42 19.21
C LEU A 88 0.72 -5.81 19.84
N ALA A 89 0.00 -4.98 19.07
CA ALA A 89 -1.23 -4.36 19.54
C ALA A 89 -2.36 -5.36 19.82
N LEU A 90 -2.36 -6.50 19.10
CA LEU A 90 -3.35 -7.56 19.21
C LEU A 90 -2.87 -8.73 20.09
N GLY A 91 -1.70 -8.64 20.73
CA GLY A 91 -1.13 -9.75 21.51
C GLY A 91 -0.74 -10.96 20.66
N ILE A 92 -0.47 -10.77 19.37
CA ILE A 92 -0.07 -11.83 18.44
C ILE A 92 1.45 -12.01 18.50
N PRO A 93 1.99 -13.25 18.52
CA PRO A 93 3.43 -13.49 18.45
C PRO A 93 4.06 -12.91 17.18
N ILE A 94 5.23 -12.25 17.29
CA ILE A 94 5.94 -11.66 16.16
C ILE A 94 7.03 -12.57 15.59
N GLU A 95 7.43 -13.60 16.31
CA GLU A 95 8.49 -14.52 15.90
C GLU A 95 8.22 -15.19 14.55
N PRO A 96 6.97 -15.56 14.20
CA PRO A 96 6.66 -16.15 12.90
C PRO A 96 6.95 -15.23 11.72
N LEU A 97 7.00 -13.90 11.93
CA LEU A 97 7.32 -12.95 10.87
C LEU A 97 8.70 -13.20 10.28
N ALA A 98 9.67 -13.66 11.09
CA ALA A 98 11.00 -14.01 10.62
C ALA A 98 10.97 -15.17 9.61
N LEU A 99 10.08 -16.15 9.80
CA LEU A 99 9.89 -17.24 8.84
C LEU A 99 9.17 -16.73 7.57
N LEU A 100 8.18 -15.89 7.73
CA LEU A 100 7.37 -15.37 6.62
C LEU A 100 8.15 -14.43 5.68
N ILE A 101 9.24 -13.80 6.16
CA ILE A 101 10.17 -13.05 5.30
C ILE A 101 10.70 -13.92 4.16
N ALA A 102 10.91 -15.20 4.37
CA ALA A 102 11.46 -16.10 3.34
C ALA A 102 10.55 -16.23 2.11
N VAL A 103 9.24 -16.05 2.28
CA VAL A 103 8.23 -16.15 1.22
C VAL A 103 7.64 -14.79 0.81
N GLU A 104 8.03 -13.70 1.47
CA GLU A 104 7.48 -12.36 1.30
C GLU A 104 7.71 -11.78 -0.11
N THR A 105 8.79 -12.19 -0.78
CA THR A 105 9.14 -11.65 -2.09
C THR A 105 8.02 -11.78 -3.12
N LEU A 106 7.32 -12.90 -3.15
CA LEU A 106 6.23 -13.13 -4.11
C LEU A 106 5.01 -12.23 -3.82
N PRO A 107 4.45 -12.19 -2.59
CA PRO A 107 3.42 -11.21 -2.22
C PRO A 107 3.84 -9.76 -2.46
N ASP A 108 5.10 -9.39 -2.22
CA ASP A 108 5.59 -8.02 -2.42
C ASP A 108 5.54 -7.57 -3.88
N ILE A 109 5.77 -8.48 -4.83
CA ILE A 109 5.60 -8.19 -6.27
C ILE A 109 4.16 -7.79 -6.57
N PHE A 110 3.17 -8.52 -6.07
CA PHE A 110 1.74 -8.22 -6.27
C PHE A 110 1.34 -6.92 -5.57
N ARG A 111 1.82 -6.70 -4.35
CA ARG A 111 1.61 -5.46 -3.58
C ARG A 111 2.15 -4.25 -4.34
N THR A 112 3.38 -4.33 -4.81
CA THR A 112 4.03 -3.26 -5.58
C THR A 112 3.29 -2.97 -6.88
N THR A 113 2.92 -4.02 -7.62
CA THR A 113 2.18 -3.87 -8.88
C THR A 113 0.82 -3.21 -8.63
N GLY A 114 0.08 -3.62 -7.61
CA GLY A 114 -1.21 -3.04 -7.25
C GLY A 114 -1.09 -1.56 -6.88
N ASN A 115 -0.10 -1.18 -6.07
CA ASN A 115 0.14 0.22 -5.72
C ASN A 115 0.47 1.06 -6.97
N VAL A 116 1.38 0.58 -7.83
CA VAL A 116 1.75 1.29 -9.08
C VAL A 116 0.53 1.49 -9.99
N GLN A 117 -0.33 0.48 -10.13
CA GLN A 117 -1.54 0.60 -10.94
C GLN A 117 -2.50 1.65 -10.38
N MET A 118 -2.70 1.68 -9.06
CA MET A 118 -3.56 2.67 -8.41
C MET A 118 -3.01 4.09 -8.53
N ASP A 119 -1.70 4.27 -8.38
CA ASP A 119 -1.05 5.58 -8.51
C ASP A 119 -1.23 6.14 -9.94
N VAL A 120 -1.04 5.31 -10.96
CA VAL A 120 -1.24 5.70 -12.37
C VAL A 120 -2.72 5.96 -12.66
N ALA A 121 -3.63 5.13 -12.14
CA ALA A 121 -5.06 5.34 -12.29
C ALA A 121 -5.51 6.67 -11.67
N LEU A 122 -5.01 7.01 -10.48
CA LEU A 122 -5.28 8.30 -9.83
C LEU A 122 -4.83 9.47 -10.71
N ALA A 123 -3.63 9.40 -11.27
CA ALA A 123 -3.11 10.45 -12.14
C ALA A 123 -4.02 10.66 -13.37
N THR A 124 -4.57 9.57 -13.96
CA THR A 124 -5.51 9.67 -15.09
C THR A 124 -6.85 10.29 -14.68
N VAL A 125 -7.36 9.95 -13.48
CA VAL A 125 -8.61 10.51 -12.96
C VAL A 125 -8.49 12.02 -12.68
N ILE A 126 -7.35 12.45 -12.14
CA ILE A 126 -7.09 13.88 -11.88
C ILE A 126 -6.95 14.67 -13.19
N GLU A 127 -6.38 14.08 -14.23
CA GLU A 127 -6.23 14.72 -15.55
C GLU A 127 -7.54 14.85 -16.33
N ALA A 128 -8.50 13.94 -16.14
CA ALA A 128 -9.73 13.86 -16.94
C ALA A 128 -10.55 15.17 -16.97
N PRO A 129 -10.86 15.84 -15.83
CA PRO A 129 -11.63 17.08 -15.83
C PRO A 129 -10.92 18.25 -16.53
N GLU A 130 -9.60 18.28 -16.51
CA GLU A 130 -8.82 19.34 -17.16
C GLU A 130 -8.79 19.20 -18.68
N LYS A 131 -8.77 17.96 -19.19
CA LYS A 131 -8.92 17.69 -20.63
C LYS A 131 -10.30 18.10 -21.13
N GLU A 132 -11.34 17.82 -20.37
CA GLU A 132 -12.71 18.19 -20.73
C GLU A 132 -12.86 19.72 -20.81
N LYS A 133 -12.28 20.46 -19.87
CA LYS A 133 -12.26 21.93 -19.92
C LYS A 133 -11.47 22.48 -21.10
N ALA A 134 -10.31 21.89 -21.42
CA ALA A 134 -9.49 22.32 -22.55
C ALA A 134 -10.22 22.11 -23.89
N ASN A 135 -10.92 20.98 -24.04
CA ASN A 135 -11.70 20.66 -25.23
C ASN A 135 -12.96 21.55 -25.37
N ALA A 136 -13.52 22.03 -24.27
CA ALA A 136 -14.69 22.92 -24.28
C ALA A 136 -14.34 24.39 -24.64
N LEU A 137 -13.06 24.76 -24.58
CA LEU A 137 -12.55 26.10 -24.88
C LEU A 137 -11.91 26.22 -26.29
N SER A 138 -11.77 25.09 -27.00
CA SER A 138 -11.25 25.01 -28.37
C SER A 138 -12.39 24.95 -29.39
#